data_a3eeea8af3b8441005a5f7e68523d23e
#
_entry.id   a3eeea8af3b8441005a5f7e68523d23e
#
_cell.length_a   1.000
_cell.length_b   1.000
_cell.length_c   1.000
_cell.angle_alpha   90.00
_cell.angle_beta   90.00
_cell.angle_gamma   90.00
#
_symmetry.space_group_name_H-M   'P 1'
#
loop_
_entity.id
_entity.type
_entity.pdbx_description
1 polymer ?
#
loop_
_entity_poly.entity_id
_entity_poly.type
_entity_poly.pdbx_seq_one_letter_code
_entity_poly.pdbx_strand_id
1 'polypeptide(L)'
;MKRSLFALALTVAALLTERPARAASCSFDTVTGLSFGNYDVFAASPTLSAGNLAYTCTGGATVTITLSIGSAPSFAPRWLLGPPGAHLQYNLFLDAGHATIWGDGTGVTGLYGPNAPADNATVMVPIFGSIPAGQDVPIGGYSDTITATINF
;
A
#
# COMPACT_ATOMS: atom_id res chain seq x y z
N MET A 1 -73.37 -11.84 38.53
CA MET A 1 -72.25 -12.72 38.18
C MET A 1 -71.31 -11.90 37.30
N LYS A 2 -70.15 -11.33 37.84
CA LYS A 2 -69.15 -10.55 37.13
C LYS A 2 -67.97 -11.47 36.77
N ARG A 3 -67.74 -11.71 35.48
CA ARG A 3 -66.57 -12.46 34.98
C ARG A 3 -65.40 -11.48 34.75
N SER A 4 -64.36 -11.57 35.59
CA SER A 4 -63.12 -10.87 35.36
C SER A 4 -62.26 -11.65 34.36
N LEU A 5 -61.93 -11.03 33.22
CA LEU A 5 -60.96 -11.53 32.25
C LEU A 5 -59.58 -11.01 32.68
N PHE A 6 -58.73 -11.92 33.11
CA PHE A 6 -57.29 -11.63 33.31
C PHE A 6 -56.58 -11.72 31.96
N ALA A 7 -56.12 -10.59 31.43
CA ALA A 7 -55.23 -10.55 30.26
C ALA A 7 -53.81 -10.82 30.73
N LEU A 8 -53.23 -11.93 30.30
CA LEU A 8 -51.83 -12.28 30.52
C LEU A 8 -50.99 -11.58 29.45
N ALA A 9 -50.28 -10.52 29.81
CA ALA A 9 -49.30 -9.83 28.95
C ALA A 9 -47.99 -10.62 28.90
N LEU A 10 -47.69 -11.25 27.76
CA LEU A 10 -46.45 -11.96 27.49
C LEU A 10 -45.40 -10.95 27.00
N THR A 11 -44.52 -10.49 27.88
CA THR A 11 -43.37 -9.65 27.49
C THR A 11 -42.26 -10.54 26.94
N VAL A 12 -42.03 -10.51 25.62
CA VAL A 12 -40.89 -11.13 24.96
C VAL A 12 -39.70 -10.21 25.14
N ALA A 13 -38.80 -10.55 26.06
CA ALA A 13 -37.49 -9.89 26.17
C ALA A 13 -36.59 -10.37 25.04
N ALA A 14 -36.39 -9.54 24.01
CA ALA A 14 -35.40 -9.79 22.98
C ALA A 14 -34.01 -9.61 23.58
N LEU A 15 -33.28 -10.70 23.82
CA LEU A 15 -31.88 -10.69 24.18
C LEU A 15 -31.08 -10.25 22.96
N LEU A 16 -30.75 -8.96 22.91
CA LEU A 16 -29.76 -8.44 21.95
C LEU A 16 -28.39 -8.98 22.38
N THR A 17 -27.93 -10.04 21.74
CA THR A 17 -26.55 -10.51 21.85
C THR A 17 -25.65 -9.52 21.13
N GLU A 18 -25.13 -8.53 21.85
CA GLU A 18 -24.08 -7.68 21.34
C GLU A 18 -22.83 -8.55 21.08
N ARG A 19 -22.48 -8.71 19.81
CA ARG A 19 -21.20 -9.32 19.44
C ARG A 19 -20.11 -8.32 19.83
N PRO A 20 -19.09 -8.71 20.62
CA PRO A 20 -17.98 -7.82 20.89
C PRO A 20 -17.37 -7.37 19.57
N ALA A 21 -17.26 -6.06 19.37
CA ALA A 21 -16.54 -5.50 18.23
C ALA A 21 -15.10 -5.97 18.31
N ARG A 22 -14.67 -6.78 17.34
CA ARG A 22 -13.28 -7.22 17.26
C ARG A 22 -12.46 -6.05 16.73
N ALA A 23 -11.40 -5.67 17.46
CA ALA A 23 -10.49 -4.62 16.98
C ALA A 23 -9.89 -5.02 15.63
N ALA A 24 -9.89 -4.10 14.70
CA ALA A 24 -9.21 -4.28 13.43
C ALA A 24 -7.71 -4.44 13.66
N SER A 25 -7.07 -5.29 12.87
CA SER A 25 -5.62 -5.50 12.91
C SER A 25 -5.15 -5.88 11.51
N CYS A 26 -4.07 -5.23 11.05
CA CYS A 26 -3.44 -5.55 9.77
C CYS A 26 -1.92 -5.66 9.93
N SER A 27 -1.30 -6.54 9.14
CA SER A 27 0.14 -6.68 9.09
C SER A 27 0.61 -6.98 7.67
N PHE A 28 1.83 -6.55 7.34
CA PHE A 28 2.50 -7.03 6.14
C PHE A 28 2.99 -8.46 6.37
N ASP A 29 2.70 -9.36 5.42
CA ASP A 29 3.16 -10.74 5.42
C ASP A 29 4.51 -10.87 4.71
N THR A 30 4.61 -10.29 3.51
CA THR A 30 5.84 -10.27 2.70
C THR A 30 5.98 -8.96 1.96
N VAL A 31 7.23 -8.53 1.77
CA VAL A 31 7.57 -7.41 0.91
C VAL A 31 8.71 -7.83 0.00
N THR A 32 8.45 -7.89 -1.30
CA THR A 32 9.46 -8.14 -2.32
C THR A 32 9.81 -6.81 -2.97
N GLY A 33 11.03 -6.33 -2.68
CA GLY A 33 11.55 -5.09 -3.27
C GLY A 33 11.75 -5.20 -4.78
N LEU A 34 12.02 -4.05 -5.40
CA LEU A 34 12.30 -3.98 -6.83
C LEU A 34 13.80 -4.10 -7.08
N SER A 35 14.16 -4.81 -8.14
CA SER A 35 15.52 -4.85 -8.68
C SER A 35 15.49 -4.44 -10.15
N PHE A 36 16.13 -3.32 -10.47
CA PHE A 36 16.16 -2.81 -11.85
C PHE A 36 17.25 -3.47 -12.70
N GLY A 37 18.16 -4.23 -12.07
CA GLY A 37 19.31 -4.79 -12.77
C GLY A 37 20.32 -3.72 -13.21
N ASN A 38 20.92 -3.91 -14.37
CA ASN A 38 21.85 -2.95 -14.94
C ASN A 38 21.09 -1.82 -15.66
N TYR A 39 21.42 -0.58 -15.32
CA TYR A 39 20.96 0.59 -16.03
C TYR A 39 21.96 0.95 -17.13
N ASP A 40 21.48 1.00 -18.38
CA ASP A 40 22.28 1.42 -19.53
C ASP A 40 22.00 2.90 -19.83
N VAL A 41 23.03 3.76 -19.64
CA VAL A 41 22.94 5.21 -19.87
C VAL A 41 22.63 5.59 -21.33
N PHE A 42 22.88 4.66 -22.28
CA PHE A 42 22.61 4.86 -23.71
C PHE A 42 21.27 4.28 -24.15
N ALA A 43 20.54 3.59 -23.28
CA ALA A 43 19.24 3.05 -23.61
C ALA A 43 18.25 4.17 -23.96
N ALA A 44 17.48 3.97 -25.02
CA ALA A 44 16.42 4.90 -25.43
C ALA A 44 15.08 4.69 -24.73
N SER A 45 14.95 3.60 -23.96
CA SER A 45 13.73 3.23 -23.25
C SER A 45 13.95 3.16 -21.76
N PRO A 46 12.93 3.43 -20.94
CA PRO A 46 13.03 3.29 -19.48
C PRO A 46 13.38 1.87 -19.05
N THR A 47 14.10 1.74 -17.94
CA THR A 47 14.32 0.46 -17.27
C THR A 47 13.18 0.21 -16.29
N LEU A 48 12.45 -0.88 -16.48
CA LEU A 48 11.27 -1.24 -15.68
C LEU A 48 11.59 -2.37 -14.72
N SER A 49 10.92 -2.36 -13.58
CA SER A 49 10.96 -3.43 -12.59
C SER A 49 9.61 -3.54 -11.89
N ALA A 50 9.35 -4.70 -11.29
CA ALA A 50 8.19 -4.90 -10.46
C ALA A 50 8.55 -5.66 -9.19
N GLY A 51 7.86 -5.33 -8.13
CA GLY A 51 7.87 -6.02 -6.85
C GLY A 51 6.44 -6.22 -6.37
N ASN A 52 6.29 -6.66 -5.14
CA ASN A 52 4.99 -6.76 -4.50
C ASN A 52 5.11 -6.64 -2.98
N LEU A 53 4.00 -6.29 -2.37
CA LEU A 53 3.78 -6.47 -0.95
C LEU A 53 2.52 -7.31 -0.75
N ALA A 54 2.50 -8.10 0.31
CA ALA A 54 1.32 -8.84 0.72
C ALA A 54 0.96 -8.45 2.15
N TYR A 55 -0.34 -8.37 2.44
CA TYR A 55 -0.84 -8.07 3.77
C TYR A 55 -2.08 -8.89 4.09
N THR A 56 -2.31 -9.09 5.38
CA THR A 56 -3.50 -9.77 5.92
C THR A 56 -4.12 -8.91 7.01
N CYS A 57 -5.46 -8.84 7.03
CA CYS A 57 -6.23 -8.09 8.03
C CYS A 57 -7.26 -8.98 8.72
N THR A 58 -7.70 -8.51 9.90
CA THR A 58 -8.82 -9.08 10.66
C THR A 58 -9.70 -7.96 11.22
N GLY A 59 -10.94 -8.28 11.61
CA GLY A 59 -11.83 -7.33 12.27
C GLY A 59 -12.50 -6.32 11.34
N GLY A 60 -12.60 -6.62 10.03
CA GLY A 60 -13.31 -5.77 9.06
C GLY A 60 -12.59 -4.45 8.76
N ALA A 61 -11.25 -4.47 8.74
CA ALA A 61 -10.42 -3.29 8.47
C ALA A 61 -10.64 -2.74 7.06
N THR A 62 -10.60 -1.41 6.92
CA THR A 62 -10.47 -0.73 5.64
C THR A 62 -9.06 -0.18 5.52
N VAL A 63 -8.32 -0.67 4.53
CA VAL A 63 -6.87 -0.49 4.40
C VAL A 63 -6.52 0.55 3.37
N THR A 64 -5.58 1.43 3.72
CA THR A 64 -4.79 2.22 2.77
C THR A 64 -3.31 1.95 2.99
N ILE A 65 -2.51 1.98 1.92
CA ILE A 65 -1.06 1.81 2.01
C ILE A 65 -0.37 2.98 1.32
N THR A 66 0.55 3.61 2.04
CA THR A 66 1.37 4.70 1.56
C THR A 66 2.83 4.27 1.45
N LEU A 67 3.58 4.91 0.56
CA LEU A 67 5.03 4.75 0.44
C LEU A 67 5.72 6.07 0.78
N SER A 68 6.90 5.99 1.39
CA SER A 68 7.72 7.16 1.70
C SER A 68 8.39 7.75 0.44
N ILE A 69 8.96 8.95 0.60
CA ILE A 69 9.78 9.58 -0.45
C ILE A 69 11.14 8.91 -0.65
N GLY A 70 11.56 8.04 0.29
CA GLY A 70 12.90 7.48 0.29
C GLY A 70 13.98 8.53 0.61
N SER A 71 15.08 8.46 -0.10
CA SER A 71 16.22 9.38 0.06
C SER A 71 16.04 10.70 -0.69
N ALA A 72 15.00 10.84 -1.50
CA ALA A 72 14.72 12.05 -2.29
C ALA A 72 14.04 13.14 -1.44
N PRO A 73 14.08 14.43 -1.86
CA PRO A 73 13.34 15.50 -1.21
C PRO A 73 11.86 15.52 -1.59
N SER A 74 11.44 14.73 -2.59
CA SER A 74 10.07 14.70 -3.10
C SER A 74 9.71 13.34 -3.72
N PHE A 75 8.42 13.13 -3.99
CA PHE A 75 7.94 11.92 -4.67
C PHE A 75 8.22 11.91 -6.18
N ALA A 76 8.47 13.05 -6.79
CA ALA A 76 8.62 13.17 -8.23
C ALA A 76 9.78 14.10 -8.60
N PRO A 77 10.95 13.52 -8.93
CA PRO A 77 11.29 12.10 -8.87
C PRO A 77 11.78 11.64 -7.50
N ARG A 78 11.77 10.33 -7.25
CA ARG A 78 12.59 9.68 -6.21
C ARG A 78 14.01 9.46 -6.74
N TRP A 79 14.95 9.17 -5.81
CA TRP A 79 16.35 8.96 -6.14
C TRP A 79 16.88 7.64 -5.56
N LEU A 80 17.55 6.87 -6.39
CA LEU A 80 18.50 5.87 -5.93
C LEU A 80 19.84 6.59 -5.67
N LEU A 81 20.40 6.41 -4.50
CA LEU A 81 21.71 6.96 -4.14
C LEU A 81 22.82 6.03 -4.62
N GLY A 82 23.81 6.59 -5.26
CA GLY A 82 24.97 5.90 -5.82
C GLY A 82 26.30 6.38 -5.24
N PRO A 83 27.39 6.37 -6.04
CA PRO A 83 28.66 6.94 -5.66
C PRO A 83 28.53 8.36 -5.13
N PRO A 84 29.50 8.91 -4.34
CA PRO A 84 29.37 10.19 -3.68
C PRO A 84 28.85 11.30 -4.59
N GLY A 85 27.68 11.86 -4.25
CA GLY A 85 27.01 12.92 -5.01
C GLY A 85 26.21 12.46 -6.23
N ALA A 86 26.17 11.15 -6.56
CA ALA A 86 25.41 10.63 -7.68
C ALA A 86 24.00 10.21 -7.28
N HIS A 87 23.03 10.57 -8.09
CA HIS A 87 21.64 10.22 -7.94
C HIS A 87 21.08 9.69 -9.26
N LEU A 88 20.41 8.53 -9.24
CA LEU A 88 19.69 7.97 -10.38
C LEU A 88 18.19 8.13 -10.11
N GLN A 89 17.54 8.93 -10.91
CA GLN A 89 16.10 9.19 -10.75
C GLN A 89 15.28 7.96 -11.09
N TYR A 90 14.27 7.67 -10.27
CA TYR A 90 13.29 6.61 -10.50
C TYR A 90 11.95 7.00 -9.92
N ASN A 91 10.93 6.17 -10.17
CA ASN A 91 9.70 6.26 -9.40
C ASN A 91 9.00 4.92 -9.25
N LEU A 92 8.04 4.89 -8.31
CA LEU A 92 7.18 3.76 -8.00
C LEU A 92 5.74 4.12 -8.32
N PHE A 93 4.99 3.16 -8.86
CA PHE A 93 3.65 3.39 -9.38
C PHE A 93 2.66 2.33 -8.89
N LEU A 94 1.39 2.74 -8.80
CA LEU A 94 0.26 1.87 -8.47
C LEU A 94 -0.18 0.99 -9.64
N ASP A 95 0.17 1.39 -10.85
CA ASP A 95 -0.33 0.76 -12.08
C ASP A 95 0.80 0.43 -13.07
N ALA A 96 0.58 -0.62 -13.86
CA ALA A 96 1.54 -1.09 -14.86
C ALA A 96 1.77 -0.09 -16.02
N GLY A 97 0.87 0.87 -16.19
CA GLY A 97 1.01 1.96 -17.15
C GLY A 97 1.91 3.09 -16.65
N HIS A 98 2.38 3.02 -15.40
CA HIS A 98 3.24 4.03 -14.76
C HIS A 98 2.59 5.44 -14.77
N ALA A 99 1.26 5.52 -14.62
CA ALA A 99 0.52 6.78 -14.63
C ALA A 99 0.39 7.41 -13.26
N THR A 100 0.18 6.60 -12.21
CA THR A 100 -0.07 7.09 -10.86
C THR A 100 1.12 6.79 -9.95
N ILE A 101 1.88 7.82 -9.58
CA ILE A 101 2.98 7.69 -8.62
C ILE A 101 2.42 7.25 -7.27
N TRP A 102 2.95 6.16 -6.72
CA TRP A 102 2.57 5.69 -5.40
C TRP A 102 3.34 6.44 -4.32
N GLY A 103 2.64 7.24 -3.55
CA GLY A 103 3.17 8.02 -2.43
C GLY A 103 2.25 7.96 -1.22
N ASP A 104 1.99 9.11 -0.65
CA ASP A 104 1.15 9.28 0.54
C ASP A 104 -0.24 9.89 0.25
N GLY A 105 -0.57 10.09 -1.02
CA GLY A 105 -1.81 10.71 -1.46
C GLY A 105 -1.75 12.24 -1.50
N THR A 106 -0.60 12.85 -1.25
CA THR A 106 -0.43 14.31 -1.36
C THR A 106 0.12 14.72 -2.72
N GLY A 107 -0.17 15.95 -3.13
CA GLY A 107 0.33 16.55 -4.36
C GLY A 107 -0.05 15.74 -5.60
N VAL A 108 0.95 15.21 -6.30
CA VAL A 108 0.78 14.42 -7.54
C VAL A 108 0.75 12.91 -7.30
N THR A 109 0.70 12.48 -6.03
CA THR A 109 0.77 11.07 -5.67
C THR A 109 -0.60 10.49 -5.35
N GLY A 110 -0.79 9.20 -5.66
CA GLY A 110 -1.85 8.37 -5.12
C GLY A 110 -1.38 7.53 -3.94
N LEU A 111 -2.31 6.83 -3.31
CA LEU A 111 -2.07 5.78 -2.33
C LEU A 111 -2.87 4.54 -2.73
N TYR A 112 -2.44 3.36 -2.27
CA TYR A 112 -3.24 2.16 -2.45
C TYR A 112 -4.47 2.18 -1.55
N GLY A 113 -5.61 1.77 -2.09
CA GLY A 113 -6.87 1.70 -1.35
C GLY A 113 -7.76 2.95 -1.54
N PRO A 114 -8.83 3.08 -0.73
CA PRO A 114 -9.22 2.16 0.36
C PRO A 114 -9.64 0.77 -0.14
N ASN A 115 -9.22 -0.28 0.56
CA ASN A 115 -9.59 -1.67 0.29
C ASN A 115 -10.07 -2.35 1.57
N ALA A 116 -11.16 -3.10 1.50
CA ALA A 116 -11.73 -3.85 2.62
C ALA A 116 -11.58 -5.35 2.35
N PRO A 117 -10.45 -5.97 2.72
CA PRO A 117 -10.23 -7.39 2.49
C PRO A 117 -11.13 -8.25 3.39
N ALA A 118 -11.40 -9.47 2.96
CA ALA A 118 -12.01 -10.45 3.84
C ALA A 118 -11.05 -10.79 4.99
N ASP A 119 -11.60 -11.08 6.18
CA ASP A 119 -10.82 -11.46 7.36
C ASP A 119 -9.91 -12.67 7.06
N ASN A 120 -8.65 -12.55 7.44
CA ASN A 120 -7.58 -13.55 7.23
C ASN A 120 -7.28 -13.86 5.74
N ALA A 121 -7.77 -13.06 4.81
CA ALA A 121 -7.38 -13.19 3.42
C ALA A 121 -6.08 -12.41 3.15
N THR A 122 -5.11 -13.09 2.55
CA THR A 122 -3.89 -12.42 2.08
C THR A 122 -4.18 -11.67 0.79
N VAL A 123 -3.88 -10.38 0.78
CA VAL A 123 -3.99 -9.51 -0.40
C VAL A 123 -2.60 -9.21 -0.93
N MET A 124 -2.37 -9.49 -2.22
CA MET A 124 -1.13 -9.11 -2.90
C MET A 124 -1.32 -7.80 -3.67
N VAL A 125 -0.40 -6.87 -3.47
CA VAL A 125 -0.41 -5.55 -4.12
C VAL A 125 0.88 -5.41 -4.92
N PRO A 126 0.81 -5.34 -6.25
CA PRO A 126 1.98 -5.13 -7.08
C PRO A 126 2.52 -3.71 -6.92
N ILE A 127 3.84 -3.58 -7.05
CA ILE A 127 4.56 -2.31 -7.10
C ILE A 127 5.27 -2.26 -8.45
N PHE A 128 5.03 -1.21 -9.23
CA PHE A 128 5.69 -1.01 -10.51
C PHE A 128 6.74 0.06 -10.38
N GLY A 129 7.93 -0.17 -10.94
CA GLY A 129 9.04 0.76 -10.88
C GLY A 129 9.54 1.11 -12.27
N SER A 130 9.99 2.36 -12.43
CA SER A 130 10.56 2.85 -13.68
C SER A 130 11.72 3.80 -13.41
N ILE A 131 12.84 3.55 -14.09
CA ILE A 131 13.97 4.46 -14.20
C ILE A 131 13.90 5.08 -15.60
N PRO A 132 13.74 6.41 -15.74
CA PRO A 132 13.76 7.07 -17.05
C PRO A 132 15.07 6.82 -17.80
N ALA A 133 14.98 6.71 -19.13
CA ALA A 133 16.14 6.60 -19.99
C ALA A 133 16.98 7.89 -20.02
N GLY A 134 18.24 7.78 -20.50
CA GLY A 134 19.07 8.93 -20.82
C GLY A 134 19.64 9.69 -19.62
N GLN A 135 19.73 9.08 -18.45
CA GLN A 135 20.40 9.69 -17.30
C GLN A 135 21.90 9.37 -17.36
N ASP A 136 22.73 10.41 -17.39
CA ASP A 136 24.19 10.27 -17.34
C ASP A 136 24.63 10.19 -15.87
N VAL A 137 24.98 8.99 -15.45
CA VAL A 137 25.36 8.67 -14.07
C VAL A 137 26.63 7.83 -14.05
N PRO A 138 27.53 8.02 -13.06
CA PRO A 138 28.76 7.24 -12.93
C PRO A 138 28.47 5.76 -12.67
N ILE A 139 29.42 4.90 -13.05
CA ILE A 139 29.35 3.49 -12.76
C ILE A 139 29.35 3.25 -11.24
N GLY A 140 28.48 2.38 -10.75
CA GLY A 140 28.39 2.04 -9.33
C GLY A 140 27.10 1.33 -8.97
N GLY A 141 26.98 0.98 -7.71
CA GLY A 141 25.73 0.47 -7.14
C GLY A 141 24.83 1.63 -6.73
N TYR A 142 23.53 1.53 -7.05
CA TYR A 142 22.50 2.50 -6.73
C TYR A 142 21.40 1.85 -5.93
N SER A 143 21.00 2.46 -4.82
CA SER A 143 19.93 1.93 -3.97
C SER A 143 19.12 3.04 -3.29
N ASP A 144 17.89 2.70 -2.90
CA ASP A 144 17.04 3.52 -2.04
C ASP A 144 16.30 2.62 -1.05
N THR A 145 15.84 3.21 0.05
CA THR A 145 15.03 2.53 1.04
C THR A 145 13.68 3.22 1.15
N ILE A 146 12.64 2.49 0.81
CA ILE A 146 11.26 2.95 0.87
C ILE A 146 10.55 2.28 2.05
N THR A 147 9.88 3.09 2.87
CA THR A 147 9.00 2.60 3.94
C THR A 147 7.57 2.52 3.41
N ALA A 148 6.96 1.34 3.52
CA ALA A 148 5.54 1.15 3.31
C ALA A 148 4.81 1.25 4.66
N THR A 149 3.72 2.02 4.70
CA THR A 149 2.88 2.17 5.90
C THR A 149 1.47 1.71 5.57
N ILE A 150 0.96 0.77 6.39
CA ILE A 150 -0.43 0.30 6.32
C ILE A 150 -1.26 1.05 7.37
N ASN A 151 -2.36 1.65 6.93
CA ASN A 151 -3.32 2.34 7.78
C ASN A 151 -4.67 1.63 7.67
N PHE A 152 -5.37 1.44 8.82
CA PHE A 152 -6.65 0.70 8.92
C PHE A 152 -7.50 1.16 10.09
#